data_5b171661c9fa049b2775445064d47993
#
_entry.id   5b171661c9fa049b2775445064d47993
#
_cell.length_a   1.000
_cell.length_b   1.000
_cell.length_c   1.000
_cell.angle_alpha   90.00
_cell.angle_beta   90.00
_cell.angle_gamma   90.00
#
_symmetry.space_group_name_H-M   'P 1'
#
loop_
_entity.id
_entity.type
_entity.pdbx_description
1 polymer ?
#
loop_
_entity_poly.entity_id
_entity_poly.type
_entity_poly.pdbx_seq_one_letter_code
_entity_poly.pdbx_strand_id
1 'polypeptide(L)'
;MLRREFNGAVLQTALASSLSNSATSFTVVDGSTYPSGNNPFVVVIDRGVGTEEKILISSRSTNVFTVTQRGYDGTTAVAHNSGAFVDHVLDAITIQDMNTTTYDNEVLVWMGV
;
A
#
# COMPACT_ATOMS: atom_id res chain seq x y z
N MET A 1 0.94 12.32 -13.49
CA MET A 1 0.91 11.04 -12.80
C MET A 1 0.42 11.20 -11.37
N LEU A 2 -0.42 10.30 -10.94
CA LEU A 2 -0.98 10.36 -9.60
C LEU A 2 0.02 9.84 -8.58
N ARG A 3 0.28 10.62 -7.56
CA ARG A 3 1.24 10.22 -6.51
C ARG A 3 0.59 9.21 -5.57
N ARG A 4 1.40 8.26 -5.09
CA ARG A 4 0.94 7.37 -4.03
C ARG A 4 0.85 8.14 -2.74
N GLU A 5 -0.16 7.83 -1.98
CA GLU A 5 -0.37 8.49 -0.72
C GLU A 5 0.26 7.70 0.41
N PHE A 6 0.94 8.39 1.33
CA PHE A 6 1.46 7.77 2.54
C PHE A 6 0.98 8.58 3.74
N ASN A 7 0.20 7.95 4.60
CA ASN A 7 -0.32 8.58 5.79
C ASN A 7 0.39 7.99 7.00
N GLY A 8 1.23 8.78 7.66
CA GLY A 8 2.03 8.31 8.77
C GLY A 8 1.25 7.92 10.02
N ALA A 9 -0.03 8.26 10.08
CA ALA A 9 -0.87 7.93 11.24
C ALA A 9 -1.67 6.64 11.05
N VAL A 10 -1.37 5.87 10.01
CA VAL A 10 -2.11 4.64 9.72
C VAL A 10 -1.80 3.58 10.77
N LEU A 11 -2.85 2.92 11.25
CA LEU A 11 -2.73 1.82 12.20
C LEU A 11 -2.78 0.48 11.47
N GLN A 12 -2.03 -0.48 11.97
CA GLN A 12 -2.10 -1.85 11.46
C GLN A 12 -3.52 -2.39 11.62
N THR A 13 -3.98 -3.13 10.62
CA THR A 13 -5.25 -3.83 10.70
C THR A 13 -5.05 -5.28 10.26
N ALA A 14 -6.11 -5.98 9.99
CA ALA A 14 -6.07 -7.39 9.59
C ALA A 14 -7.14 -7.67 8.56
N LEU A 15 -6.95 -8.72 7.76
CA LEU A 15 -7.97 -9.17 6.83
C LEU A 15 -9.19 -9.66 7.58
N ALA A 16 -10.37 -9.21 7.17
CA ALA A 16 -11.62 -9.65 7.76
C ALA A 16 -12.02 -11.04 7.25
N SER A 17 -11.50 -11.44 6.09
CA SER A 17 -11.75 -12.75 5.52
C SER A 17 -10.54 -13.16 4.70
N SER A 18 -10.48 -14.41 4.28
CA SER A 18 -9.36 -14.91 3.48
C SER A 18 -9.33 -14.21 2.12
N LEU A 19 -8.13 -14.13 1.54
CA LEU A 19 -7.89 -13.45 0.29
C LEU A 19 -7.22 -14.40 -0.68
N SER A 20 -7.81 -14.61 -1.86
CA SER A 20 -7.20 -15.45 -2.88
C SER A 20 -6.06 -14.71 -3.58
N ASN A 21 -5.22 -15.44 -4.29
CA ASN A 21 -4.07 -14.84 -4.98
C ASN A 21 -4.47 -14.03 -6.22
N SER A 22 -5.73 -14.03 -6.59
CA SER A 22 -6.22 -13.30 -7.77
C SER A 22 -7.33 -12.32 -7.44
N ALA A 23 -7.70 -12.15 -6.17
CA ALA A 23 -8.76 -11.24 -5.80
C ALA A 23 -8.35 -9.79 -6.10
N THR A 24 -9.32 -8.98 -6.50
CA THR A 24 -9.10 -7.58 -6.87
C THR A 24 -9.68 -6.62 -5.85
N SER A 25 -10.19 -7.13 -4.74
CA SER A 25 -10.62 -6.31 -3.61
C SER A 25 -10.60 -7.16 -2.36
N PHE A 26 -10.50 -6.52 -1.20
CA PHE A 26 -10.56 -7.23 0.07
C PHE A 26 -11.05 -6.29 1.15
N THR A 27 -11.56 -6.89 2.23
CA THR A 27 -12.09 -6.16 3.37
C THR A 27 -11.16 -6.35 4.56
N VAL A 28 -10.88 -5.25 5.26
CA VAL A 28 -10.09 -5.29 6.50
C VAL A 28 -10.99 -5.04 7.69
N VAL A 29 -10.49 -5.34 8.88
CA VAL A 29 -11.25 -5.16 10.11
C VAL A 29 -11.50 -3.68 10.37
N ASP A 30 -10.49 -2.83 10.15
CA ASP A 30 -10.63 -1.39 10.37
C ASP A 30 -9.66 -0.65 9.45
N GLY A 31 -10.20 -0.10 8.37
CA GLY A 31 -9.42 0.68 7.41
C GLY A 31 -9.53 2.18 7.61
N SER A 32 -10.11 2.65 8.70
CA SER A 32 -10.48 4.07 8.85
C SER A 32 -9.30 5.02 8.82
N THR A 33 -8.09 4.56 9.16
CA THR A 33 -6.90 5.43 9.16
C THR A 33 -6.13 5.39 7.84
N TYR A 34 -6.52 4.54 6.90
CA TYR A 34 -5.84 4.42 5.61
C TYR A 34 -6.30 5.53 4.67
N PRO A 35 -5.47 5.87 3.64
CA PRO A 35 -5.89 6.90 2.68
C PRO A 35 -7.24 6.56 2.07
N SER A 36 -8.06 7.59 1.85
CA SER A 36 -9.42 7.40 1.34
C SER A 36 -9.55 8.03 -0.05
N GLY A 37 -10.69 7.77 -0.69
CA GLY A 37 -10.95 8.29 -2.01
C GLY A 37 -10.19 7.51 -3.06
N ASN A 38 -9.71 8.21 -4.08
CA ASN A 38 -9.10 7.59 -5.25
C ASN A 38 -7.58 7.79 -5.28
N ASN A 39 -6.95 8.00 -4.15
CA ASN A 39 -5.49 8.16 -4.08
C ASN A 39 -4.84 6.80 -3.90
N PRO A 40 -3.92 6.41 -4.78
CA PRO A 40 -3.25 5.11 -4.66
C PRO A 40 -2.35 5.05 -3.42
N PHE A 41 -2.27 3.89 -2.82
CA PHE A 41 -1.36 3.65 -1.71
C PHE A 41 -0.98 2.17 -1.68
N VAL A 42 0.04 1.84 -0.89
CA VAL A 42 0.58 0.49 -0.85
C VAL A 42 0.40 -0.09 0.54
N VAL A 43 -0.02 -1.34 0.59
CA VAL A 43 -0.08 -2.10 1.83
C VAL A 43 0.78 -3.34 1.70
N VAL A 44 1.22 -3.87 2.85
CA VAL A 44 1.88 -5.17 2.90
C VAL A 44 1.03 -6.09 3.77
N ILE A 45 0.81 -7.31 3.28
CA ILE A 45 0.09 -8.33 4.02
C ILE A 45 1.10 -9.39 4.44
N ASP A 46 1.00 -9.89 5.66
CA ASP A 46 1.88 -10.90 6.22
C ASP A 46 3.34 -10.46 6.24
N ARG A 47 3.58 -9.21 6.66
CA ARG A 47 4.94 -8.71 6.74
C ARG A 47 5.80 -9.61 7.63
N GLY A 48 6.97 -9.97 7.10
CA GLY A 48 7.93 -10.74 7.86
C GLY A 48 7.74 -12.25 7.83
N VAL A 49 6.76 -12.74 7.07
CA VAL A 49 6.57 -14.18 6.91
C VAL A 49 6.65 -14.55 5.43
N GLY A 50 6.66 -15.86 5.16
CA GLY A 50 6.90 -16.33 3.79
C GLY A 50 5.85 -15.96 2.78
N THR A 51 4.67 -15.58 3.23
CA THR A 51 3.57 -15.14 2.35
C THR A 51 3.49 -13.63 2.24
N GLU A 52 4.54 -12.92 2.62
CA GLU A 52 4.53 -11.46 2.54
C GLU A 52 4.27 -10.99 1.11
N GLU A 53 3.33 -10.07 0.96
CA GLU A 53 2.98 -9.53 -0.34
C GLU A 53 2.67 -8.04 -0.20
N LYS A 54 3.22 -7.23 -1.11
CA LYS A 54 2.84 -5.84 -1.24
C LYS A 54 1.76 -5.72 -2.30
N ILE A 55 0.78 -4.87 -2.04
CA ILE A 55 -0.36 -4.70 -2.93
C ILE A 55 -0.58 -3.22 -3.15
N LEU A 56 -0.68 -2.82 -4.43
CA LEU A 56 -1.02 -1.45 -4.79
C LEU A 56 -2.52 -1.31 -4.79
N ILE A 57 -3.01 -0.39 -3.96
CA ILE A 57 -4.43 -0.13 -3.78
C ILE A 57 -4.80 1.13 -4.55
N SER A 58 -5.89 1.10 -5.29
CA SER A 58 -6.35 2.26 -6.05
C SER A 58 -7.29 3.15 -5.25
N SER A 59 -8.06 2.57 -4.35
CA SER A 59 -9.04 3.34 -3.58
C SER A 59 -9.50 2.55 -2.37
N ARG A 60 -10.05 3.25 -1.41
CA ARG A 60 -10.64 2.67 -0.20
C ARG A 60 -12.05 3.22 0.00
N SER A 61 -12.97 2.33 0.31
CA SER A 61 -14.32 2.70 0.73
C SER A 61 -14.58 2.05 2.07
N THR A 62 -14.51 2.82 3.15
CA THR A 62 -14.63 2.35 4.53
C THR A 62 -13.58 1.27 4.82
N ASN A 63 -13.95 0.00 4.83
CA ASN A 63 -13.03 -1.10 5.11
C ASN A 63 -12.73 -1.94 3.87
N VAL A 64 -13.17 -1.51 2.70
CA VAL A 64 -12.94 -2.25 1.45
C VAL A 64 -11.86 -1.57 0.64
N PHE A 65 -10.81 -2.31 0.32
CA PHE A 65 -9.69 -1.84 -0.47
C PHE A 65 -9.81 -2.41 -1.87
N THR A 66 -9.75 -1.55 -2.88
CA THR A 66 -9.77 -1.97 -4.28
C THR A 66 -8.35 -2.06 -4.80
N VAL A 67 -8.01 -3.19 -5.37
CA VAL A 67 -6.64 -3.52 -5.77
C VAL A 67 -6.38 -3.07 -7.20
N THR A 68 -5.25 -2.40 -7.42
CA THR A 68 -4.74 -2.11 -8.75
C THR A 68 -3.78 -3.21 -9.20
N GLN A 69 -2.88 -3.63 -8.31
CA GLN A 69 -1.87 -4.62 -8.68
C GLN A 69 -1.53 -5.49 -7.49
N ARG A 70 -1.61 -6.80 -7.69
CA ARG A 70 -1.17 -7.81 -6.74
C ARG A 70 0.31 -8.07 -6.97
N GLY A 71 0.98 -8.59 -5.95
CA GLY A 71 2.41 -8.90 -6.06
C GLY A 71 3.23 -7.69 -6.45
N TYR A 72 2.98 -6.56 -5.80
CA TYR A 72 3.58 -5.29 -6.16
C TYR A 72 5.00 -5.17 -5.59
N ASP A 73 5.83 -4.37 -6.25
CA ASP A 73 7.17 -4.02 -5.76
C ASP A 73 8.03 -5.25 -5.47
N GLY A 74 8.06 -6.20 -6.40
CA GLY A 74 8.94 -7.36 -6.32
C GLY A 74 8.42 -8.51 -5.50
N THR A 75 7.22 -8.41 -4.95
CA THR A 75 6.61 -9.53 -4.22
C THR A 75 5.77 -10.39 -5.17
N THR A 76 5.23 -11.49 -4.65
CA THR A 76 4.44 -12.43 -5.43
C THR A 76 3.01 -12.48 -4.89
N ALA A 77 2.04 -12.47 -5.78
CA ALA A 77 0.64 -12.62 -5.40
C ALA A 77 0.40 -14.01 -4.83
N VAL A 78 -0.06 -14.08 -3.58
CA VAL A 78 -0.31 -15.36 -2.90
C VAL A 78 -1.62 -15.24 -2.13
N ALA A 79 -2.16 -16.39 -1.73
CA ALA A 79 -3.35 -16.39 -0.88
C ALA A 79 -2.97 -16.03 0.55
N HIS A 80 -3.87 -15.34 1.24
CA HIS A 80 -3.69 -14.96 2.64
C HIS A 80 -4.88 -15.39 3.46
N ASN A 81 -4.65 -15.78 4.70
CA ASN A 81 -5.71 -16.22 5.58
C ASN A 81 -6.43 -15.05 6.23
N SER A 82 -7.68 -15.28 6.63
CA SER A 82 -8.39 -14.34 7.47
C SER A 82 -7.56 -14.06 8.72
N GLY A 83 -7.48 -12.80 9.10
CA GLY A 83 -6.69 -12.38 10.24
C GLY A 83 -5.25 -12.03 9.92
N ALA A 84 -4.80 -12.23 8.68
CA ALA A 84 -3.45 -11.81 8.28
C ALA A 84 -3.30 -10.30 8.47
N PHE A 85 -2.18 -9.87 9.02
CA PHE A 85 -1.96 -8.46 9.31
C PHE A 85 -1.74 -7.66 8.05
N VAL A 86 -2.30 -6.45 8.02
CA VAL A 86 -2.20 -5.51 6.90
C VAL A 86 -1.57 -4.23 7.44
N ASP A 87 -0.48 -3.80 6.80
CA ASP A 87 0.23 -2.58 7.18
C ASP A 87 0.33 -1.65 5.98
N HIS A 88 0.28 -0.35 6.26
CA HIS A 88 0.53 0.66 5.23
C HIS A 88 2.04 0.88 5.15
N VAL A 89 2.59 0.90 3.93
CA VAL A 89 4.04 0.99 3.75
C VAL A 89 4.42 2.06 2.74
N LEU A 90 5.64 2.54 2.88
CA LEU A 90 6.27 3.43 1.93
C LEU A 90 7.21 2.57 1.09
N ASP A 91 6.84 2.30 -0.15
CA ASP A 91 7.62 1.41 -1.01
C ASP A 91 8.62 2.20 -1.85
N ALA A 92 9.44 1.47 -2.61
CA ALA A 92 10.52 2.10 -3.39
C ALA A 92 9.97 3.08 -4.43
N ILE A 93 8.86 2.74 -5.07
CA ILE A 93 8.27 3.62 -6.09
C ILE A 93 7.72 4.88 -5.45
N THR A 94 7.10 4.78 -4.29
CA THR A 94 6.60 5.94 -3.55
C THR A 94 7.74 6.87 -3.17
N ILE A 95 8.85 6.31 -2.70
CA ILE A 95 10.04 7.09 -2.34
C ILE A 95 10.57 7.80 -3.59
N GLN A 96 10.62 7.13 -4.71
CA GLN A 96 11.08 7.72 -5.95
C GLN A 96 10.20 8.89 -6.40
N ASP A 97 8.89 8.74 -6.30
CA ASP A 97 7.96 9.81 -6.64
C ASP A 97 8.14 11.02 -5.73
N MET A 98 8.36 10.79 -4.45
CA MET A 98 8.60 11.87 -3.50
C MET A 98 9.90 12.61 -3.80
N ASN A 99 10.95 11.86 -4.11
CA ASN A 99 12.24 12.47 -4.46
C ASN A 99 12.14 13.30 -5.72
N THR A 100 11.43 12.84 -6.73
CA THR A 100 11.24 13.59 -7.97
C THR A 100 10.53 14.91 -7.69
N THR A 101 9.51 14.88 -6.85
CA THR A 101 8.79 16.10 -6.48
C THR A 101 9.70 17.10 -5.78
N THR A 102 10.51 16.65 -4.84
CA THR A 102 11.44 17.48 -4.12
C THR A 102 12.46 18.11 -5.07
N TYR A 103 12.96 17.32 -5.98
CA TYR A 103 13.93 17.75 -6.96
C TYR A 103 13.39 18.91 -7.82
N ASP A 104 12.16 18.78 -8.26
CA ASP A 104 11.54 19.81 -9.07
C ASP A 104 11.42 21.12 -8.32
N ASN A 105 11.24 21.07 -7.03
CA ASN A 105 11.09 22.27 -6.22
C ASN A 105 12.40 22.90 -5.87
N GLU A 106 13.49 22.15 -5.90
CA GLU A 106 14.65 22.64 -5.36
C GLU A 106 15.70 22.80 -6.11
N VAL A 107 15.81 22.74 -6.47
CA VAL A 107 16.78 22.88 -6.97
C VAL A 107 17.78 22.29 -6.48
N LEU A 108 17.73 21.90 -6.03
CA LEU A 108 18.35 21.33 -5.51
C LEU A 108 19.22 20.95 -5.28
N VAL A 109 19.33 21.24 -5.27
CA VAL A 109 19.96 21.07 -5.00
C VAL A 109 20.53 20.54 -4.29
N TRP A 110 20.74 20.61 -4.08
CA TRP A 110 21.27 20.22 -3.25
C TRP A 110 21.59 19.20 -2.97
N MET A 111 21.47 19.02 -3.35
CA MET A 111 21.59 18.19 -3.05
C MET A 111 22.14 17.47 -3.04
N GLY A 112 22.23 17.56 -3.33
CA GLY A 112 22.68 16.73 -3.30
C GLY A 112 22.58 16.08 -2.64
N VAL A 113 22.17 16.43 -2.48
CA VAL A 113 22.19 15.86 -1.79
C VAL A 113 22.03 15.17 -1.65
#